data_578bfc2d3947e47234798e2fccc5fb8b
#
_entry.id   578bfc2d3947e47234798e2fccc5fb8b
#
_cell.length_a   1.000
_cell.length_b   1.000
_cell.length_c   1.000
_cell.angle_alpha   90.00
_cell.angle_beta   90.00
_cell.angle_gamma   90.00
#
_symmetry.space_group_name_H-M   'P 1'
#
loop_
_entity.id
_entity.type
_entity.pdbx_description
1 polymer ?
#
loop_
_entity_poly.entity_id
_entity_poly.type
_entity_poly.pdbx_seq_one_letter_code
_entity_poly.pdbx_strand_id
1 'polypeptide(L)' 'MTMKDITTALGELSDNLRTPFMLSYQGYKYEEISTHLKIPLGTVKVRIHNARKELMQKLEAYKFHDK' A
#
# COMPACT_ATOMS: atom_id res chain seq x y z
N MET A 1 -12.23 -3.71 -12.83
CA MET A 1 -11.66 -3.15 -11.62
C MET A 1 -11.94 -1.66 -11.57
N THR A 2 -12.50 -1.18 -10.48
CA THR A 2 -12.91 0.21 -10.35
C THR A 2 -12.14 0.90 -9.23
N MET A 3 -12.25 2.23 -9.19
CA MET A 3 -11.67 3.02 -8.11
C MET A 3 -12.18 2.55 -6.74
N LYS A 4 -13.44 2.15 -6.68
CA LYS A 4 -14.04 1.64 -5.46
C LYS A 4 -13.35 0.37 -5.00
N ASP A 5 -12.99 -0.52 -5.92
CA ASP A 5 -12.28 -1.76 -5.57
C ASP A 5 -10.91 -1.46 -4.98
N ILE A 6 -10.20 -0.49 -5.56
CA ILE A 6 -8.89 -0.09 -5.06
C ILE A 6 -9.00 0.51 -3.67
N THR A 7 -9.98 1.39 -3.47
CA THR A 7 -10.20 2.01 -2.17
C THR A 7 -10.54 0.97 -1.11
N THR A 8 -11.37 0.00 -1.46
CA THR A 8 -11.73 -1.07 -0.53
C THR A 8 -10.52 -1.92 -0.18
N ALA A 9 -9.72 -2.28 -1.19
CA ALA A 9 -8.51 -3.07 -0.95
C ALA A 9 -7.52 -2.34 -0.06
N LEU A 10 -7.34 -1.03 -0.28
CA LEU A 10 -6.47 -0.21 0.57
C LEU A 10 -6.97 -0.19 2.02
N GLY A 11 -8.28 -0.11 2.20
CA GLY A 11 -8.86 -0.11 3.53
C GLY A 11 -8.67 -1.41 4.29
N GLU A 12 -8.40 -2.50 3.56
CA GLU A 12 -8.17 -3.81 4.18
C GLU A 12 -6.72 -4.02 4.61
N LEU A 13 -5.81 -3.15 4.18
CA LEU A 13 -4.42 -3.23 4.61
C LEU A 13 -4.30 -2.75 6.05
N SER A 14 -3.35 -3.33 6.79
CA SER A 14 -3.04 -2.82 8.12
C SER A 14 -2.48 -1.40 8.00
N ASP A 15 -2.62 -0.61 9.07
CA ASP A 15 -2.13 0.76 9.06
C ASP A 15 -0.63 0.82 8.81
N ASN A 16 0.12 -0.17 9.31
CA ASN A 16 1.56 -0.21 9.13
C ASN A 16 1.97 -0.31 7.66
N LEU A 17 1.15 -0.95 6.85
CA LEU A 17 1.42 -1.08 5.42
C LEU A 17 0.77 0.05 4.62
N ARG A 18 -0.45 0.42 5.00
CA ARG A 18 -1.21 1.41 4.26
C ARG A 18 -0.58 2.80 4.30
N THR A 19 -0.16 3.24 5.48
CA THR A 19 0.35 4.60 5.63
C THR A 19 1.60 4.86 4.77
N PRO A 20 2.65 4.03 4.84
CA PRO A 20 3.81 4.24 3.96
C PRO A 20 3.43 4.16 2.48
N PHE A 21 2.57 3.22 2.14
CA PHE A 21 2.15 3.07 0.74
C PHE A 21 1.43 4.30 0.24
N MET A 22 0.50 4.84 1.03
CA MET A 22 -0.26 6.02 0.64
C MET A 22 0.64 7.23 0.48
N LEU A 23 1.62 7.41 1.37
CA LEU A 23 2.56 8.51 1.25
C LEU A 23 3.40 8.39 -0.01
N SER A 24 3.84 7.17 -0.33
CA SER A 24 4.59 6.92 -1.56
C SER A 24 3.72 7.24 -2.79
N TYR A 25 2.47 6.85 -2.75
CA TYR A 25 1.54 7.11 -3.83
C TYR A 25 1.32 8.61 -4.05
N GLN A 26 1.36 9.39 -2.98
CA GLN A 26 1.21 10.85 -3.05
C GLN A 26 2.45 11.56 -3.56
N GLY A 27 3.55 10.82 -3.76
CA GLY A 27 4.76 11.39 -4.34
C GLY A 27 5.90 11.62 -3.37
N TYR A 28 5.74 11.25 -2.10
CA TYR A 28 6.82 11.38 -1.13
C TYR A 28 7.92 10.36 -1.43
N LYS A 29 9.16 10.80 -1.25
CA LYS A 29 10.30 9.90 -1.39
C LYS A 29 10.39 9.00 -0.16
N TYR A 30 10.98 7.81 -0.33
CA TYR A 30 11.12 6.87 0.78
C TYR A 30 11.86 7.47 1.97
N GLU A 31 12.87 8.30 1.70
CA GLU A 31 13.61 8.98 2.77
C GLU A 31 12.72 9.94 3.53
N GLU A 32 11.86 10.65 2.82
CA GLU A 32 10.90 11.55 3.44
C GLU A 32 9.89 10.79 4.30
N ILE A 33 9.43 9.65 3.80
CA ILE A 33 8.51 8.80 4.54
C ILE A 33 9.19 8.28 5.82
N SER A 34 10.44 7.84 5.68
CA SER A 34 11.22 7.36 6.81
C SER A 34 11.30 8.42 7.91
N THR A 35 11.62 9.65 7.53
CA THR A 35 11.71 10.76 8.47
C THR A 35 10.35 11.09 9.08
N HIS A 36 9.33 11.14 8.25
CA HIS A 36 7.99 11.52 8.70
C HIS A 36 7.42 10.51 9.69
N LEU A 37 7.58 9.23 9.41
CA LEU A 37 7.04 8.16 10.24
C LEU A 37 8.00 7.74 11.36
N LYS A 38 9.22 8.26 11.34
CA LYS A 38 10.26 7.93 12.33
C LYS A 38 10.56 6.44 12.36
N ILE A 39 10.70 5.84 11.19
CA ILE A 39 11.07 4.44 11.03
C ILE A 39 12.25 4.33 10.07
N PRO A 40 13.06 3.26 10.17
CA PRO A 40 14.22 3.08 9.28
C PRO A 40 13.82 3.02 7.82
N LEU A 41 14.69 3.50 6.95
CA LEU A 41 14.46 3.47 5.51
C LEU A 41 14.18 2.06 5.00
N GLY A 42 14.93 1.07 5.49
CA GLY A 42 14.69 -0.32 5.10
C GLY A 42 13.30 -0.80 5.46
N THR A 43 12.79 -0.34 6.60
CA THR A 43 11.44 -0.68 7.04
C THR A 43 10.40 -0.07 6.08
N VAL A 44 10.63 1.17 5.63
CA VAL A 44 9.74 1.81 4.65
C VAL A 44 9.67 0.96 3.39
N LYS A 45 10.83 0.55 2.88
CA LYS A 45 10.90 -0.25 1.65
C LYS A 45 10.15 -1.57 1.79
N VAL A 46 10.36 -2.26 2.90
CA VAL A 46 9.72 -3.55 3.14
C VAL A 46 8.20 -3.37 3.25
N ARG A 47 7.76 -2.37 3.99
CA ARG A 47 6.33 -2.13 4.18
C ARG A 47 5.62 -1.78 2.89
N ILE A 48 6.25 -0.94 2.06
CA ILE A 48 5.67 -0.57 0.78
C ILE A 48 5.63 -1.78 -0.15
N HIS A 49 6.69 -2.58 -0.15
CA HIS A 49 6.73 -3.80 -0.96
C HIS A 49 5.60 -4.76 -0.54
N ASN A 50 5.43 -4.98 0.75
CA ASN A 50 4.40 -5.87 1.26
C ASN A 50 3.00 -5.32 0.98
N ALA A 51 2.82 -4.01 1.12
CA ALA A 51 1.54 -3.38 0.82
C ALA A 51 1.17 -3.60 -0.63
N ARG A 52 2.13 -3.41 -1.54
CA ARG A 52 1.91 -3.59 -2.97
C ARG A 52 1.56 -5.04 -3.28
N LYS A 53 2.27 -5.97 -2.65
CA LYS A 53 2.02 -7.38 -2.84
C LYS A 53 0.62 -7.79 -2.38
N GLU A 54 0.23 -7.35 -1.20
CA GLU A 54 -1.11 -7.66 -0.69
C GLU A 54 -2.20 -7.01 -1.53
N LEU A 55 -1.97 -5.78 -1.98
CA LEU A 55 -2.93 -5.11 -2.86
C LEU A 55 -3.14 -5.88 -4.15
N MET A 56 -2.06 -6.33 -4.76
CA MET A 56 -2.16 -7.07 -6.01
C MET A 56 -2.94 -8.36 -5.80
N GLN A 57 -2.73 -9.04 -4.69
CA GLN A 57 -3.46 -10.28 -4.39
C GLN A 57 -4.96 -9.99 -4.22
N LYS A 58 -5.29 -8.92 -3.51
CA LYS A 58 -6.69 -8.54 -3.30
C LYS A 58 -7.37 -8.14 -4.59
N LEU A 59 -6.67 -7.39 -5.43
CA LEU A 59 -7.22 -6.96 -6.71
C LEU A 59 -7.39 -8.11 -7.69
N GLU A 60 -6.53 -9.11 -7.62
CA GLU A 60 -6.70 -10.33 -8.40
C GLU A 60 -7.98 -11.06 -7.99
N ALA A 61 -8.25 -11.12 -6.69
CA ALA A 61 -9.46 -11.75 -6.20
C ALA A 61 -10.69 -11.06 -6.75
N TYR A 62 -10.69 -9.73 -6.77
CA TYR A 62 -11.79 -8.96 -7.36
C TYR A 62 -11.93 -9.25 -8.85
N LYS A 63 -10.81 -9.32 -9.55
CA LYS A 63 -10.78 -9.56 -10.97
C LYS A 63 -11.43 -10.91 -11.32
N PHE A 64 -11.09 -11.94 -10.58
CA PHE A 64 -11.66 -13.27 -10.80
C PHE A 64 -13.11 -13.35 -10.35
N HIS A 65 -13.45 -12.59 -9.33
CA HIS A 65 -14.81 -12.60 -8.79
C HIS A 65 -15.81 -11.97 -9.76
N ASP A 66 -15.36 -11.03 -10.56
CA ASP A 66 -16.21 -10.29 -11.49
C ASP A 66 -16.68 -11.12 -12.68
N LYS A 67 -16.31 -12.35 -12.73
CA LYS A 67 -16.83 -13.23 -13.77
C LYS A 67 -18.11 -13.89 -13.30
#